data_e43c598cdd62e543f17f360eefc1e23c
#
_entry.id   e43c598cdd62e543f17f360eefc1e23c
#
_cell.length_a   1.000
_cell.length_b   1.000
_cell.length_c   1.000
_cell.angle_alpha   90.00
_cell.angle_beta   90.00
_cell.angle_gamma   90.00
#
_symmetry.space_group_name_H-M   'P 1'
#
loop_
_entity.id
_entity.type
_entity.pdbx_description
1 polymer ?
#
loop_
_entity_poly.entity_id
_entity_poly.type
_entity_poly.pdbx_seq_one_letter_code
_entity_poly.pdbx_strand_id
1 'polypeptide(L)'
;MLRPDLFIVGRAETEDATIKLKRAGADRVISPYQIGAVQIAQTALRPAVVDFVELATSTDNLELAMEEIPIAASSVLANQSIIEANLRQRYGVIVVGIQRHDRRMEFNPEPNTAIRAGDKLVVLGRPNPLKELEAEAGG
;
A
#
# COMPACT_ATOMS: atom_id res chain seq x y z
N MET A 1 -22.57 16.48 14.82
CA MET A 1 -21.27 16.14 15.44
C MET A 1 -20.29 15.65 14.37
N LEU A 2 -19.09 16.23 14.34
CA LEU A 2 -18.05 15.80 13.39
C LEU A 2 -17.38 14.52 13.91
N ARG A 3 -17.05 13.63 12.99
CA ARG A 3 -16.31 12.40 13.32
C ARG A 3 -14.82 12.64 13.11
N PRO A 4 -14.02 12.73 14.19
CA PRO A 4 -12.59 13.02 14.09
C PRO A 4 -11.77 11.87 13.49
N ASP A 5 -12.34 10.68 13.45
CA ASP A 5 -11.75 9.44 12.90
C ASP A 5 -12.00 9.27 11.37
N LEU A 6 -12.74 10.18 10.77
CA LEU A 6 -13.08 10.11 9.35
C LEU A 6 -11.89 10.47 8.47
N PHE A 7 -11.51 9.58 7.57
CA PHE A 7 -10.48 9.85 6.57
C PHE A 7 -11.08 10.63 5.38
N ILE A 8 -10.59 11.84 5.16
CA ILE A 8 -11.15 12.77 4.19
C ILE A 8 -10.24 12.88 2.98
N VAL A 9 -10.77 12.55 1.81
CA VAL A 9 -10.09 12.73 0.52
C VAL A 9 -10.77 13.88 -0.24
N GLY A 10 -9.98 14.88 -0.59
CA GLY A 10 -10.42 16.02 -1.40
C GLY A 10 -9.85 15.96 -2.82
N ARG A 11 -10.58 16.56 -3.76
CA ARG A 11 -10.11 16.79 -5.12
C ARG A 11 -9.80 18.28 -5.32
N ALA A 12 -8.66 18.59 -5.93
CA ALA A 12 -8.28 19.96 -6.30
C ALA A 12 -7.87 20.03 -7.76
N GLU A 13 -8.14 21.16 -8.39
CA GLU A 13 -7.72 21.42 -9.78
C GLU A 13 -6.47 22.31 -9.84
N THR A 14 -6.20 23.04 -8.77
CA THR A 14 -5.05 23.95 -8.66
C THR A 14 -4.26 23.69 -7.39
N GLU A 15 -3.01 24.13 -7.37
CA GLU A 15 -2.15 24.02 -6.19
C GLU A 15 -2.70 24.82 -5.01
N ASP A 16 -3.25 26.01 -5.28
CA ASP A 16 -3.87 26.86 -4.26
C ASP A 16 -5.08 26.18 -3.60
N ALA A 17 -5.94 25.52 -4.40
CA ALA A 17 -7.05 24.73 -3.90
C ALA A 17 -6.57 23.54 -3.05
N THR A 18 -5.46 22.91 -3.42
CA THR A 18 -4.84 21.83 -2.65
C THR A 18 -4.44 22.31 -1.26
N ILE A 19 -3.79 23.45 -1.17
CA ILE A 19 -3.36 24.04 0.12
C ILE A 19 -4.58 24.37 0.99
N LYS A 20 -5.62 24.97 0.40
CA LYS A 20 -6.86 25.32 1.11
C LYS A 20 -7.57 24.08 1.66
N LEU A 21 -7.69 23.02 0.88
CA LEU A 21 -8.33 21.78 1.30
C LEU A 21 -7.55 21.08 2.44
N LYS A 22 -6.23 21.06 2.38
CA LYS A 22 -5.39 20.54 3.47
C LYS A 22 -5.58 21.34 4.75
N ARG A 23 -5.58 22.66 4.67
CA ARG A 23 -5.85 23.54 5.83
C ARG A 23 -7.24 23.35 6.41
N ALA A 24 -8.22 23.02 5.55
CA ALA A 24 -9.58 22.73 5.99
C ALA A 24 -9.75 21.34 6.62
N GLY A 25 -8.70 20.53 6.69
CA GLY A 25 -8.69 19.24 7.36
C GLY A 25 -8.76 18.00 6.46
N ALA A 26 -8.53 18.15 5.15
CA ALA A 26 -8.42 16.98 4.28
C ALA A 26 -7.13 16.19 4.57
N ASP A 27 -7.27 14.89 4.76
CA ASP A 27 -6.14 13.97 4.96
C ASP A 27 -5.35 13.76 3.67
N ARG A 28 -6.05 13.66 2.56
CA ARG A 28 -5.47 13.54 1.22
C ARG A 28 -6.15 14.50 0.26
N VAL A 29 -5.36 15.12 -0.60
CA VAL A 29 -5.88 15.94 -1.71
C VAL A 29 -5.31 15.40 -3.00
N ILE A 30 -6.20 15.10 -3.95
CA ILE A 30 -5.88 14.53 -5.26
C ILE A 30 -6.08 15.59 -6.32
N SER A 31 -5.08 15.79 -7.18
CA SER A 31 -5.17 16.63 -8.38
C SER A 31 -5.09 15.74 -9.62
N PRO A 32 -6.22 15.49 -10.32
CA PRO A 32 -6.23 14.64 -11.51
C PRO A 32 -5.33 15.15 -12.63
N TYR A 33 -5.22 16.46 -12.80
CA TYR A 33 -4.36 17.08 -13.82
C TYR A 33 -2.88 16.84 -13.54
N GLN A 34 -2.47 16.96 -12.30
CA GLN A 34 -1.09 16.75 -11.88
C GLN A 34 -0.69 15.27 -12.00
N ILE A 35 -1.59 14.38 -11.58
CA ILE A 35 -1.41 12.93 -11.76
C ILE A 35 -1.29 12.59 -13.24
N GLY A 36 -2.18 13.10 -14.07
CA GLY A 36 -2.15 12.86 -15.52
C GLY A 36 -0.87 13.37 -16.18
N ALA A 37 -0.40 14.55 -15.81
CA ALA A 37 0.85 15.10 -16.33
C ALA A 37 2.07 14.23 -15.95
N VAL A 38 2.15 13.80 -14.70
CA VAL A 38 3.20 12.87 -14.22
C VAL A 38 3.11 11.54 -14.93
N GLN A 39 1.92 10.99 -15.11
CA GLN A 39 1.69 9.73 -15.82
C GLN A 39 2.18 9.80 -17.28
N ILE A 40 1.88 10.87 -17.98
CA ILE A 40 2.35 11.09 -19.36
C ILE A 40 3.89 11.13 -19.41
N ALA A 41 4.52 11.88 -18.51
CA ALA A 41 5.97 11.95 -18.42
C ALA A 41 6.61 10.60 -18.11
N GLN A 42 6.08 9.86 -17.15
CA GLN A 42 6.59 8.53 -16.78
C GLN A 42 6.41 7.52 -17.91
N THR A 43 5.28 7.55 -18.62
CA THR A 43 5.03 6.68 -19.78
C THR A 43 6.05 6.92 -20.90
N ALA A 44 6.42 8.17 -21.13
CA ALA A 44 7.44 8.52 -22.12
C ALA A 44 8.86 8.08 -21.71
N LEU A 45 9.20 8.23 -20.42
CA LEU A 45 10.56 7.98 -19.91
C LEU A 45 10.78 6.53 -19.46
N ARG A 46 9.74 5.88 -18.92
CA ARG A 46 9.83 4.57 -18.27
C ARG A 46 8.61 3.71 -18.55
N PRO A 47 8.32 3.37 -19.83
CA PRO A 47 7.11 2.66 -20.19
C PRO A 47 6.95 1.31 -19.47
N ALA A 48 8.02 0.54 -19.32
CA ALA A 48 7.97 -0.76 -18.64
C ALA A 48 7.59 -0.64 -17.14
N VAL A 49 7.99 0.44 -16.48
CA VAL A 49 7.57 0.70 -15.08
C VAL A 49 6.10 1.01 -14.99
N VAL A 50 5.60 1.84 -15.91
CA VAL A 50 4.17 2.18 -15.97
C VAL A 50 3.34 0.94 -16.25
N ASP A 51 3.71 0.14 -17.23
CA ASP A 51 3.03 -1.12 -17.59
C ASP A 51 2.98 -2.08 -16.38
N PHE A 52 4.09 -2.21 -15.64
CA PHE A 52 4.14 -3.06 -14.46
C PHE A 52 3.22 -2.55 -13.34
N VAL A 53 3.23 -1.25 -13.06
CA VAL A 53 2.37 -0.66 -12.02
C VAL A 53 0.88 -0.81 -12.39
N GLU A 54 0.53 -0.56 -13.65
CA GLU A 54 -0.84 -0.77 -14.13
C GLU A 54 -1.27 -2.23 -13.97
N LEU A 55 -0.40 -3.16 -14.34
CA LEU A 55 -0.65 -4.60 -14.17
C LEU A 55 -0.87 -4.97 -12.69
N ALA A 56 0.00 -4.50 -11.81
CA ALA A 56 -0.03 -4.83 -10.38
C ALA A 56 -1.21 -4.20 -9.64
N THR A 57 -1.73 -3.08 -10.12
CA THR A 57 -2.85 -2.35 -9.50
C THR A 57 -4.20 -2.58 -10.17
N SER A 58 -4.23 -3.32 -11.28
CA SER A 58 -5.47 -3.67 -11.96
C SER A 58 -6.29 -4.68 -11.16
N THR A 59 -7.56 -4.38 -10.96
CA THR A 59 -8.50 -5.24 -10.22
C THR A 59 -8.84 -6.53 -10.97
N ASP A 60 -8.68 -6.54 -12.27
CA ASP A 60 -9.04 -7.67 -13.15
C ASP A 60 -7.88 -8.61 -13.46
N ASN A 61 -6.70 -8.34 -12.88
CA ASN A 61 -5.52 -9.14 -13.15
C ASN A 61 -5.53 -10.42 -12.28
N LEU A 62 -5.53 -11.57 -12.96
CA LEU A 62 -5.50 -12.89 -12.31
C LEU A 62 -4.07 -13.39 -12.02
N GLU A 63 -3.05 -12.70 -12.53
CA GLU A 63 -1.66 -13.16 -12.45
C GLU A 63 -0.86 -12.43 -11.37
N LEU A 64 -1.17 -11.15 -11.13
CA LEU A 64 -0.44 -10.30 -10.22
C LEU A 64 -1.37 -9.30 -9.53
N ALA A 65 -1.22 -9.15 -8.23
CA ALA A 65 -1.90 -8.13 -7.45
C ALA A 65 -0.94 -7.51 -6.43
N MET A 66 -1.16 -6.24 -6.16
CA MET A 66 -0.51 -5.52 -5.05
C MET A 66 -1.58 -5.23 -3.99
N GLU A 67 -1.32 -5.68 -2.79
CA GLU A 67 -2.29 -5.58 -1.69
C GLU A 67 -1.69 -4.97 -0.43
N GLU A 68 -2.55 -4.34 0.34
CA GLU A 68 -2.26 -3.83 1.68
C GLU A 68 -2.83 -4.82 2.69
N ILE A 69 -1.98 -5.44 3.51
CA ILE A 69 -2.37 -6.47 4.46
C ILE A 69 -2.17 -5.97 5.88
N PRO A 70 -3.24 -5.61 6.59
CA PRO A 70 -3.18 -5.21 7.99
C PRO A 70 -2.81 -6.40 8.89
N ILE A 71 -1.93 -6.19 9.85
CA ILE A 71 -1.50 -7.20 10.82
C ILE A 71 -2.30 -7.02 12.12
N ALA A 72 -3.17 -7.97 12.40
CA ALA A 72 -3.90 -8.00 13.66
C ALA A 72 -3.00 -8.40 14.84
N ALA A 73 -3.34 -7.93 16.04
CA ALA A 73 -2.60 -8.28 17.25
C ALA A 73 -2.64 -9.79 17.56
N SER A 74 -3.71 -10.47 17.15
CA SER A 74 -3.89 -11.92 17.29
C SER A 74 -3.20 -12.74 16.20
N SER A 75 -2.65 -12.10 15.17
CA SER A 75 -1.97 -12.79 14.08
C SER A 75 -0.67 -13.43 14.54
N VAL A 76 -0.42 -14.64 14.06
CA VAL A 76 0.87 -15.33 14.26
C VAL A 76 2.04 -14.59 13.60
N LEU A 77 1.76 -13.71 12.64
CA LEU A 77 2.78 -12.88 11.98
C LEU A 77 3.26 -11.73 12.88
N ALA A 78 2.43 -11.30 13.83
CA ALA A 78 2.83 -10.27 14.78
C ALA A 78 4.00 -10.79 15.64
N ASN A 79 5.06 -9.97 15.73
CA ASN A 79 6.32 -10.28 16.41
C ASN A 79 7.26 -11.29 15.72
N GLN A 80 6.92 -11.73 14.51
CA GLN A 80 7.88 -12.43 13.65
C GLN A 80 8.67 -11.43 12.81
N SER A 81 9.90 -11.80 12.43
CA SER A 81 10.64 -11.10 11.39
C SER A 81 10.15 -11.52 10.00
N ILE A 82 10.53 -10.74 8.99
CA ILE A 82 10.22 -11.07 7.58
C ILE A 82 10.73 -12.47 7.22
N ILE A 83 11.94 -12.81 7.65
CA ILE A 83 12.53 -14.12 7.35
C ILE A 83 11.82 -15.26 8.09
N GLU A 84 11.44 -15.06 9.35
CA GLU A 84 10.70 -16.05 10.15
C GLU A 84 9.30 -16.29 9.58
N ALA A 85 8.61 -15.24 9.15
CA ALA A 85 7.29 -15.33 8.52
C ALA A 85 7.34 -16.11 7.20
N ASN A 86 8.49 -16.09 6.51
CA ASN A 86 8.78 -16.86 5.30
C ASN A 86 7.70 -16.76 4.21
N LEU A 87 7.15 -15.55 4.04
CA LEU A 87 5.99 -15.29 3.19
C LEU A 87 6.25 -15.61 1.72
N ARG A 88 7.49 -15.45 1.27
CA ARG A 88 7.86 -15.75 -0.11
C ARG A 88 7.72 -17.23 -0.44
N GLN A 89 8.16 -18.13 0.46
CA GLN A 89 8.06 -19.57 0.22
C GLN A 89 6.65 -20.10 0.50
N ARG A 90 5.96 -19.55 1.48
CA ARG A 90 4.63 -20.01 1.87
C ARG A 90 3.54 -19.55 0.90
N TYR A 91 3.62 -18.32 0.42
CA TYR A 91 2.57 -17.69 -0.39
C TYR A 91 3.05 -17.19 -1.75
N GLY A 92 4.35 -17.28 -2.04
CA GLY A 92 4.90 -16.74 -3.28
C GLY A 92 4.82 -15.22 -3.40
N VAL A 93 4.72 -14.52 -2.26
CA VAL A 93 4.58 -13.06 -2.24
C VAL A 93 5.90 -12.36 -1.94
N ILE A 94 6.01 -11.13 -2.41
CA ILE A 94 7.13 -10.23 -2.13
C ILE A 94 6.61 -9.12 -1.22
N VAL A 95 7.25 -8.90 -0.08
CA VAL A 95 6.99 -7.75 0.78
C VAL A 95 7.80 -6.57 0.24
N VAL A 96 7.11 -5.60 -0.37
CA VAL A 96 7.75 -4.42 -0.95
C VAL A 96 7.88 -3.28 0.05
N GLY A 97 7.06 -3.28 1.09
CA GLY A 97 7.12 -2.28 2.15
C GLY A 97 6.31 -2.65 3.38
N ILE A 98 6.61 -1.96 4.47
CA ILE A 98 5.84 -2.02 5.72
C ILE A 98 5.44 -0.61 6.09
N GLN A 99 4.15 -0.34 6.17
CA GLN A 99 3.67 0.89 6.78
C GLN A 99 3.47 0.65 8.27
N ARG A 100 4.21 1.39 9.08
CA ARG A 100 4.11 1.32 10.54
C ARG A 100 2.85 2.01 11.05
N HIS A 101 2.50 1.77 12.28
CA HIS A 101 1.34 2.38 12.93
C HIS A 101 1.36 3.93 12.90
N ASP A 102 2.53 4.55 12.94
CA ASP A 102 2.75 6.00 12.79
C ASP A 102 2.76 6.49 11.33
N ARG A 103 2.33 5.64 10.39
CA ARG A 103 2.29 5.87 8.93
C ARG A 103 3.64 6.00 8.24
N ARG A 104 4.76 5.78 8.91
CA ARG A 104 6.05 5.70 8.23
C ARG A 104 6.09 4.47 7.33
N MET A 105 6.58 4.66 6.10
CA MET A 105 6.79 3.58 5.14
C MET A 105 8.25 3.14 5.15
N GLU A 106 8.46 1.87 5.40
CA GLU A 106 9.76 1.22 5.32
C GLU A 106 9.81 0.39 4.04
N PHE A 107 10.59 0.84 3.06
CA PHE A 107 10.72 0.15 1.77
C PHE A 107 11.73 -0.96 1.83
N ASN A 108 11.43 -2.05 1.11
CA ASN A 108 12.34 -3.19 0.99
C ASN A 108 12.90 -3.61 2.37
N PRO A 109 12.03 -4.03 3.30
CA PRO A 109 12.46 -4.34 4.66
C PRO A 109 13.53 -5.44 4.68
N GLU A 110 14.50 -5.28 5.57
CA GLU A 110 15.54 -6.26 5.79
C GLU A 110 14.95 -7.60 6.29
N PRO A 111 15.60 -8.74 6.04
CA PRO A 111 15.08 -10.06 6.45
C PRO A 111 14.79 -10.17 7.95
N ASN A 112 15.53 -9.48 8.78
CA ASN A 112 15.38 -9.46 10.24
C ASN A 112 14.44 -8.35 10.75
N THR A 113 13.83 -7.58 9.85
CA THR A 113 12.84 -6.57 10.22
C THR A 113 11.62 -7.22 10.88
N ALA A 114 11.26 -6.77 12.06
CA ALA A 114 10.11 -7.28 12.78
C ALA A 114 8.79 -6.76 12.19
N ILE A 115 7.84 -7.66 12.02
CA ILE A 115 6.43 -7.36 11.74
C ILE A 115 5.74 -7.15 13.09
N ARG A 116 4.97 -6.08 13.22
CA ARG A 116 4.30 -5.72 14.49
C ARG A 116 2.79 -5.65 14.29
N ALA A 117 2.06 -5.87 15.36
CA ALA A 117 0.63 -5.59 15.38
C ALA A 117 0.37 -4.13 15.00
N GLY A 118 -0.63 -3.91 14.15
CA GLY A 118 -0.97 -2.58 13.63
C GLY A 118 -0.16 -2.13 12.41
N ASP A 119 0.86 -2.90 12.01
CA ASP A 119 1.55 -2.68 10.74
C ASP A 119 0.64 -3.05 9.56
N LYS A 120 0.94 -2.49 8.41
CA LYS A 120 0.37 -2.91 7.13
C LYS A 120 1.49 -3.33 6.20
N LEU A 121 1.44 -4.56 5.74
CA LEU A 121 2.37 -5.04 4.74
C LEU A 121 1.88 -4.64 3.35
N VAL A 122 2.73 -4.02 2.57
CA VAL A 122 2.49 -3.82 1.13
C VAL A 122 3.16 -4.98 0.42
N VAL A 123 2.37 -5.83 -0.18
CA VAL A 123 2.82 -7.08 -0.78
C VAL A 123 2.41 -7.20 -2.24
N LEU A 124 3.22 -7.93 -2.98
CA LEU A 124 3.01 -8.23 -4.38
C LEU A 124 2.97 -9.74 -4.56
N GLY A 125 1.95 -10.26 -5.21
CA GLY A 125 1.80 -11.69 -5.43
C GLY A 125 0.56 -12.06 -6.22
N ARG A 126 0.28 -13.36 -6.31
CA ARG A 126 -0.93 -13.86 -6.97
C ARG A 126 -2.15 -13.69 -6.08
N PRO A 127 -3.34 -13.43 -6.65
CA PRO A 127 -4.55 -13.13 -5.87
C PRO A 127 -4.95 -14.20 -4.85
N ASN A 128 -4.91 -15.48 -5.20
CA ASN A 128 -5.33 -16.55 -4.28
C ASN A 128 -4.41 -16.69 -3.06
N PRO A 129 -3.08 -16.82 -3.21
CA PRO A 129 -2.17 -16.82 -2.07
C PRO A 129 -2.27 -15.56 -1.21
N LEU A 130 -2.55 -14.40 -1.82
CA LEU A 130 -2.74 -13.15 -1.08
C LEU A 130 -3.95 -13.21 -0.16
N LYS A 131 -5.06 -13.82 -0.58
CA LYS A 131 -6.24 -14.03 0.27
C LYS A 131 -5.95 -14.94 1.46
N GLU A 132 -5.14 -15.98 1.25
CA GLU A 132 -4.71 -16.87 2.34
C GLU A 132 -3.85 -16.12 3.36
N LEU A 133 -2.92 -15.31 2.87
CA LEU A 133 -2.08 -14.46 3.70
C LEU A 133 -2.92 -13.43 4.48
N GLU A 134 -3.89 -12.81 3.83
CA GLU A 134 -4.80 -11.86 4.47
C GLU A 134 -5.57 -12.51 5.63
N ALA A 135 -6.05 -13.73 5.45
CA ALA A 135 -6.72 -14.50 6.50
C ALA A 135 -5.79 -14.76 7.69
N GLU A 136 -4.54 -15.18 7.47
CA GLU A 136 -3.55 -15.40 8.53
C GLU A 136 -3.18 -14.08 9.24
N ALA A 137 -3.06 -12.99 8.51
CA ALA A 137 -2.76 -11.67 9.06
C ALA A 137 -3.89 -11.10 9.92
N GLY A 138 -5.11 -11.47 9.60
CA GLY A 138 -6.31 -11.08 10.35
C GLY A 138 -6.51 -11.84 11.67
N GLY A 139 -5.70 -12.88 11.92
CA GLY A 139 -5.83 -13.71 13.12
C GLY A 139 -6.91 -14.73 12.97
#